data_e80ae794a15a9796c099218d2d1529f2
#
_entry.id   e80ae794a15a9796c099218d2d1529f2
#
_cell.length_a   1.000
_cell.length_b   1.000
_cell.length_c   1.000
_cell.angle_alpha   90.00
_cell.angle_beta   90.00
_cell.angle_gamma   90.00
#
_symmetry.space_group_name_H-M   'P 1'
#
loop_
_entity.id
_entity.type
_entity.pdbx_description
1 polymer ?
#
loop_
_entity_poly.entity_id
_entity_poly.type
_entity_poly.pdbx_seq_one_letter_code
_entity_poly.pdbx_strand_id
1 'polypeptide(L)'
;MRKLLYILLLGVMPWFSVGCEKESFVTDDGGVRLEFSTDTVAFDTVFTTIGTTTRMLTVYNRTKDNLRLSTVTLAGGRASRFRMNVDGDTSLTARDVEIEAGDSIFIFVQANINPSDLTTPFLVEDAIVFGNGQRVALTAWGRNAVYHKLVATDSTWYVPIDCENWDHTRPHIILSPAAVLDGHTLTLRDGDELYFGDGAMLIVDSNAHLRALGTEETPVLFTSLRHDGWYDFLPGQWQTIWFYNYSAGNVIDHAVVENGVGGIRCYPGSQLAVSNTVVRNMSDCGIVGQGATVTGRNLLVYDCLAGFTALMGGSYDFRGCTFANYWSYSSRKIETIVLSNNMIVDETVTGGDLLKADFRDCIIWGTYQKEVLLSELEGYAMNYNVDLHSIVKGGTWSEDPLFTNPQEDDYTLQEDSPATGIGYQFPATE
;
A
#
# COMPACT_ATOMS: atom_id res chain seq x y z
N MET A 1 -18.57 -1.20 82.44
CA MET A 1 -17.25 -0.98 81.76
C MET A 1 -17.29 -1.16 80.23
N ARG A 2 -18.17 -1.97 79.67
CA ARG A 2 -18.22 -2.18 78.20
C ARG A 2 -18.84 -1.03 77.38
N LYS A 3 -19.66 -0.17 77.98
CA LYS A 3 -20.31 0.97 77.29
C LYS A 3 -19.46 2.26 77.28
N LEU A 4 -18.43 2.39 78.15
CA LEU A 4 -17.49 3.53 78.14
C LEU A 4 -16.40 3.39 77.06
N LEU A 5 -16.12 2.13 76.63
CA LEU A 5 -15.11 1.88 75.62
C LEU A 5 -15.57 2.27 74.19
N TYR A 6 -16.88 2.25 73.92
CA TYR A 6 -17.44 2.63 72.65
C TYR A 6 -17.52 4.15 72.44
N ILE A 7 -17.56 4.93 73.46
CA ILE A 7 -17.62 6.40 73.42
C ILE A 7 -16.20 6.94 73.19
N LEU A 8 -15.15 6.25 73.64
CA LEU A 8 -13.77 6.66 73.44
C LEU A 8 -13.26 6.31 72.01
N LEU A 9 -13.88 5.31 71.33
CA LEU A 9 -13.53 4.93 69.93
C LEU A 9 -14.19 5.86 68.88
N LEU A 10 -15.25 6.57 69.24
CA LEU A 10 -15.92 7.53 68.34
C LEU A 10 -15.32 8.94 68.37
N GLY A 11 -14.40 9.22 69.29
CA GLY A 11 -13.76 10.54 69.45
C GLY A 11 -12.46 10.77 68.68
N VAL A 12 -11.93 9.72 68.00
CA VAL A 12 -10.66 9.81 67.21
C VAL A 12 -10.94 9.40 65.77
N MET A 13 -11.94 10.00 65.14
CA MET A 13 -11.97 10.06 63.67
C MET A 13 -11.10 11.25 63.25
N PRO A 14 -9.90 11.04 62.66
CA PRO A 14 -9.18 12.16 62.09
C PRO A 14 -10.04 12.72 60.95
N TRP A 15 -10.42 13.96 61.05
CA TRP A 15 -10.91 14.74 59.93
C TRP A 15 -9.78 14.80 58.93
N PHE A 16 -9.72 13.83 58.03
CA PHE A 16 -9.07 14.03 56.75
C PHE A 16 -9.96 15.01 55.99
N SER A 17 -9.74 16.29 56.22
CA SER A 17 -10.08 17.32 55.27
C SER A 17 -9.21 16.99 54.03
N VAL A 18 -9.76 16.26 53.06
CA VAL A 18 -9.27 16.26 51.69
C VAL A 18 -9.51 17.70 51.21
N GLY A 19 -8.56 18.55 51.45
CA GLY A 19 -8.51 19.83 50.77
C GLY A 19 -8.33 19.52 49.27
N CYS A 20 -9.31 19.88 48.44
CA CYS A 20 -9.03 20.10 47.04
C CYS A 20 -7.99 21.23 47.02
N GLU A 21 -6.72 20.88 46.94
CA GLU A 21 -5.70 21.84 46.51
C GLU A 21 -6.12 22.33 45.12
N LYS A 22 -6.41 23.62 45.00
CA LYS A 22 -6.61 24.25 43.72
C LYS A 22 -5.28 24.11 42.97
N GLU A 23 -5.26 23.27 41.95
CA GLU A 23 -4.11 23.21 41.07
C GLU A 23 -3.80 24.59 40.53
N SER A 24 -2.60 25.05 40.80
CA SER A 24 -2.13 26.35 40.30
C SER A 24 -1.42 26.13 38.99
N PHE A 25 -1.88 26.79 37.93
CA PHE A 25 -1.25 26.76 36.63
C PHE A 25 -0.42 28.01 36.40
N VAL A 26 0.79 27.82 35.90
CA VAL A 26 1.64 28.94 35.40
C VAL A 26 1.23 29.19 33.96
N THR A 27 0.89 30.45 33.65
CA THR A 27 0.54 30.83 32.29
C THR A 27 1.81 31.08 31.48
N ASP A 28 1.75 30.77 30.20
CA ASP A 28 2.82 30.91 29.22
C ASP A 28 3.09 32.41 28.91
N ASP A 29 3.86 33.10 29.76
CA ASP A 29 4.23 34.50 29.62
C ASP A 29 5.61 34.73 28.95
N GLY A 30 6.09 33.78 28.17
CA GLY A 30 7.39 33.79 27.46
C GLY A 30 8.58 33.28 28.28
N GLY A 31 8.41 33.03 29.59
CA GLY A 31 9.44 32.40 30.43
C GLY A 31 9.45 30.87 30.38
N VAL A 32 8.36 30.27 29.95
CA VAL A 32 8.19 28.81 29.86
C VAL A 32 8.68 28.31 28.52
N ARG A 33 9.51 27.26 28.53
CA ARG A 33 9.98 26.57 27.32
C ARG A 33 9.37 25.19 27.23
N LEU A 34 8.60 24.94 26.14
CA LEU A 34 8.08 23.64 25.79
C LEU A 34 9.14 22.84 25.04
N GLU A 35 9.09 21.51 25.16
CA GLU A 35 9.82 20.59 24.34
C GLU A 35 8.85 19.88 23.38
N PHE A 36 9.29 19.61 22.16
CA PHE A 36 8.46 18.98 21.12
C PHE A 36 9.09 17.69 20.65
N SER A 37 8.27 16.72 20.27
CA SER A 37 8.74 15.46 19.68
C SER A 37 9.46 15.67 18.33
N THR A 38 9.16 16.78 17.65
CA THR A 38 9.80 17.24 16.41
C THR A 38 9.67 18.74 16.28
N ASP A 39 10.56 19.38 15.55
CA ASP A 39 10.48 20.81 15.20
C ASP A 39 9.66 21.07 13.93
N THR A 40 9.40 19.99 13.16
CA THR A 40 8.65 20.05 11.90
C THR A 40 7.73 18.83 11.78
N VAL A 41 6.45 19.06 11.53
CA VAL A 41 5.50 18.01 11.12
C VAL A 41 5.43 18.06 9.60
N ALA A 42 6.10 17.09 8.97
CA ALA A 42 6.17 16.96 7.52
C ALA A 42 5.17 15.94 6.99
N PHE A 43 4.51 16.30 5.90
CA PHE A 43 3.73 15.41 5.07
C PHE A 43 4.44 15.30 3.72
N ASP A 44 4.66 14.08 3.27
CA ASP A 44 5.20 13.81 1.94
C ASP A 44 4.22 14.26 0.85
N THR A 45 4.13 13.54 -0.25
CA THR A 45 3.20 13.87 -1.31
C THR A 45 1.74 13.77 -0.83
N VAL A 46 1.04 14.89 -0.91
CA VAL A 46 -0.38 15.03 -0.57
C VAL A 46 -1.16 15.32 -1.85
N PHE A 47 -1.99 14.38 -2.27
CA PHE A 47 -2.87 14.64 -3.41
C PHE A 47 -3.92 15.67 -3.05
N THR A 48 -4.08 16.68 -3.92
CA THR A 48 -5.08 17.74 -3.70
C THR A 48 -6.47 17.17 -3.56
N THR A 49 -7.34 17.83 -2.79
CA THR A 49 -8.74 17.42 -2.49
C THR A 49 -8.92 16.19 -1.60
N ILE A 50 -7.87 15.43 -1.32
CA ILE A 50 -7.89 14.33 -0.35
C ILE A 50 -7.18 14.78 0.92
N GLY A 51 -7.84 14.58 2.08
CA GLY A 51 -7.19 14.79 3.38
C GLY A 51 -6.12 13.73 3.63
N THR A 52 -5.02 14.13 4.24
CA THR A 52 -3.95 13.20 4.63
C THR A 52 -4.37 12.31 5.80
N THR A 53 -3.56 11.29 6.07
CA THR A 53 -3.51 10.69 7.40
C THR A 53 -3.10 11.71 8.45
N THR A 54 -3.45 11.41 9.68
CA THR A 54 -3.14 12.28 10.82
C THR A 54 -1.70 12.06 11.26
N ARG A 55 -0.92 13.13 11.38
CA ARG A 55 0.39 13.14 12.03
C ARG A 55 0.25 13.62 13.47
N MET A 56 1.03 13.06 14.38
CA MET A 56 0.99 13.37 15.80
C MET A 56 2.24 14.19 16.18
N LEU A 57 2.02 15.31 16.84
CA LEU A 57 3.03 16.09 17.55
C LEU A 57 2.80 15.94 19.04
N THR A 58 3.82 15.53 19.79
CA THR A 58 3.77 15.51 21.25
C THR A 58 4.43 16.78 21.78
N VAL A 59 3.74 17.45 22.71
CA VAL A 59 4.21 18.68 23.38
C VAL A 59 4.43 18.34 24.85
N TYR A 60 5.66 18.45 25.32
CA TYR A 60 6.08 18.08 26.67
C TYR A 60 6.22 19.29 27.58
N ASN A 61 5.65 19.21 28.77
CA ASN A 61 5.98 20.06 29.90
C ASN A 61 7.07 19.40 30.75
N ARG A 62 8.33 19.79 30.59
CA ARG A 62 9.45 19.27 31.37
C ARG A 62 9.69 20.05 32.67
N THR A 63 8.80 21.00 33.00
CA THR A 63 8.92 21.80 34.23
C THR A 63 8.27 21.04 35.41
N LYS A 64 8.44 21.60 36.60
CA LYS A 64 7.82 21.08 37.83
C LYS A 64 6.46 21.71 38.13
N ASP A 65 6.04 22.66 37.30
CA ASP A 65 4.81 23.43 37.46
C ASP A 65 3.79 23.02 36.41
N ASN A 66 2.52 23.00 36.76
CA ASN A 66 1.44 22.82 35.81
C ASN A 66 1.39 24.08 34.90
N LEU A 67 1.34 23.86 33.60
CA LEU A 67 1.32 24.91 32.58
C LEU A 67 -0.07 25.09 32.00
N ARG A 68 -0.45 26.35 31.73
CA ARG A 68 -1.62 26.68 30.92
C ARG A 68 -1.17 27.53 29.75
N LEU A 69 -1.22 26.94 28.56
CA LEU A 69 -0.93 27.65 27.32
C LEU A 69 -2.11 28.53 26.95
N SER A 70 -1.90 29.83 26.85
CA SER A 70 -2.96 30.80 26.52
C SER A 70 -3.58 30.52 25.16
N THR A 71 -2.75 30.11 24.20
CA THR A 71 -3.20 29.78 22.84
C THR A 71 -2.29 28.74 22.19
N VAL A 72 -2.90 27.88 21.38
CA VAL A 72 -2.24 27.05 20.35
C VAL A 72 -2.99 27.29 19.04
N THR A 73 -2.32 27.84 18.02
CA THR A 73 -2.98 28.29 16.78
C THR A 73 -2.17 27.96 15.54
N LEU A 74 -2.87 27.83 14.39
CA LEU A 74 -2.23 27.77 13.08
C LEU A 74 -1.87 29.18 12.62
N ALA A 75 -0.63 29.43 12.19
CA ALA A 75 -0.16 30.75 11.76
C ALA A 75 -0.96 31.28 10.57
N GLY A 76 -1.34 30.42 9.61
CA GLY A 76 -2.19 30.77 8.47
C GLY A 76 -3.68 31.00 8.81
N GLY A 77 -4.10 30.70 10.03
CA GLY A 77 -5.49 30.86 10.49
C GLY A 77 -6.49 30.17 9.57
N ARG A 78 -7.50 30.91 9.10
CA ARG A 78 -8.52 30.35 8.17
C ARG A 78 -8.00 30.01 6.79
N ALA A 79 -6.89 30.59 6.37
CA ALA A 79 -6.26 30.30 5.07
C ALA A 79 -5.36 29.06 5.11
N SER A 80 -5.07 28.55 6.32
CA SER A 80 -4.25 27.35 6.49
C SER A 80 -4.81 26.16 5.70
N ARG A 81 -3.89 25.42 5.06
CA ARG A 81 -4.18 24.13 4.44
C ARG A 81 -4.08 22.98 5.42
N PHE A 82 -3.74 23.26 6.65
CA PHE A 82 -3.67 22.29 7.73
C PHE A 82 -4.88 22.41 8.67
N ARG A 83 -5.17 21.34 9.34
CA ARG A 83 -6.15 21.26 10.42
C ARG A 83 -5.46 20.63 11.61
N MET A 84 -5.79 21.05 12.81
CA MET A 84 -5.24 20.50 14.03
C MET A 84 -6.35 20.10 15.01
N ASN A 85 -6.05 19.17 15.86
CA ASN A 85 -6.82 18.80 17.05
C ASN A 85 -5.85 18.84 18.23
N VAL A 86 -6.06 19.75 19.15
CA VAL A 86 -5.23 19.96 20.33
C VAL A 86 -5.98 19.38 21.52
N ASP A 87 -5.57 18.21 21.97
CA ASP A 87 -6.19 17.51 23.11
C ASP A 87 -7.75 17.48 23.08
N GLY A 88 -8.30 17.22 21.90
CA GLY A 88 -9.76 17.18 21.66
C GLY A 88 -10.37 18.46 21.11
N ASP A 89 -9.67 19.62 21.20
CA ASP A 89 -10.14 20.89 20.62
C ASP A 89 -9.74 20.96 19.13
N THR A 90 -10.73 21.00 18.24
CA THR A 90 -10.56 21.10 16.78
C THR A 90 -10.68 22.53 16.25
N SER A 91 -10.72 23.53 17.11
CA SER A 91 -10.80 24.92 16.71
C SER A 91 -9.49 25.39 16.03
N LEU A 92 -9.57 26.48 15.25
CA LEU A 92 -8.38 27.08 14.64
C LEU A 92 -7.40 27.66 15.67
N THR A 93 -7.87 27.89 16.88
CA THR A 93 -7.10 28.39 18.01
C THR A 93 -7.65 27.74 19.27
N ALA A 94 -6.95 26.75 19.78
CA ALA A 94 -7.22 26.19 21.09
C ALA A 94 -6.75 27.19 22.18
N ARG A 95 -7.52 27.30 23.23
CA ARG A 95 -7.25 28.26 24.34
C ARG A 95 -7.18 27.53 25.67
N ASP A 96 -6.43 28.11 26.58
CA ASP A 96 -6.32 27.63 27.97
C ASP A 96 -5.97 26.13 28.03
N VAL A 97 -5.03 25.70 27.17
CA VAL A 97 -4.59 24.31 27.07
C VAL A 97 -3.69 23.97 28.25
N GLU A 98 -4.11 23.03 29.08
CA GLU A 98 -3.43 22.66 30.31
C GLU A 98 -2.49 21.47 30.09
N ILE A 99 -1.29 21.51 30.65
CA ILE A 99 -0.30 20.43 30.65
C ILE A 99 0.26 20.30 32.06
N GLU A 100 0.01 19.20 32.73
CA GLU A 100 0.50 18.94 34.06
C GLU A 100 2.03 18.88 34.14
N ALA A 101 2.57 19.05 35.33
CA ALA A 101 4.02 19.01 35.58
C ALA A 101 4.61 17.66 35.18
N GLY A 102 5.59 17.66 34.26
CA GLY A 102 6.25 16.46 33.76
C GLY A 102 5.43 15.63 32.75
N ASP A 103 4.23 16.09 32.37
CA ASP A 103 3.33 15.42 31.43
C ASP A 103 3.45 15.97 29.99
N SER A 104 2.59 15.50 29.11
CA SER A 104 2.54 15.88 27.70
C SER A 104 1.13 15.84 27.14
N ILE A 105 0.89 16.62 26.08
CA ILE A 105 -0.34 16.57 25.29
C ILE A 105 -0.02 16.17 23.85
N PHE A 106 -1.05 15.71 23.14
CA PHE A 106 -0.96 15.36 21.74
C PHE A 106 -1.69 16.39 20.88
N ILE A 107 -1.02 16.80 19.81
CA ILE A 107 -1.62 17.60 18.75
C ILE A 107 -1.65 16.75 17.49
N PHE A 108 -2.85 16.47 17.01
CA PHE A 108 -3.06 15.75 15.75
C PHE A 108 -3.19 16.76 14.61
N VAL A 109 -2.41 16.56 13.55
CA VAL A 109 -2.38 17.45 12.39
C VAL A 109 -2.75 16.69 11.13
N GLN A 110 -3.56 17.33 10.28
CA GLN A 110 -3.92 16.85 8.94
C GLN A 110 -3.67 17.95 7.92
N ALA A 111 -3.23 17.60 6.70
CA ALA A 111 -3.19 18.52 5.58
C ALA A 111 -4.37 18.26 4.63
N ASN A 112 -4.95 19.35 4.10
CA ASN A 112 -5.98 19.32 3.07
C ASN A 112 -5.66 20.43 2.05
N ILE A 113 -5.08 20.03 0.93
CA ILE A 113 -4.52 20.93 -0.06
C ILE A 113 -5.51 21.12 -1.21
N ASN A 114 -5.80 22.36 -1.55
CA ASN A 114 -6.63 22.66 -2.71
C ASN A 114 -5.84 22.49 -4.01
N PRO A 115 -6.52 22.13 -5.12
CA PRO A 115 -5.91 22.12 -6.43
C PRO A 115 -5.24 23.45 -6.78
N SER A 116 -4.16 23.37 -7.54
CA SER A 116 -3.46 24.50 -8.15
C SER A 116 -3.43 24.32 -9.67
N ASP A 117 -2.94 25.30 -10.40
CA ASP A 117 -2.74 25.19 -11.85
C ASP A 117 -1.40 24.52 -12.22
N LEU A 118 -0.62 24.08 -11.21
CA LEU A 118 0.67 23.46 -11.41
C LEU A 118 0.53 21.98 -11.74
N THR A 119 1.31 21.50 -12.68
CA THR A 119 1.45 20.06 -13.00
C THR A 119 2.52 19.37 -12.15
N THR A 120 3.47 20.14 -11.62
CA THR A 120 4.52 19.66 -10.72
C THR A 120 4.10 19.77 -9.26
N PRO A 121 4.67 18.95 -8.35
CA PRO A 121 4.49 19.12 -6.92
C PRO A 121 4.86 20.53 -6.43
N PHE A 122 4.12 21.06 -5.46
CA PHE A 122 4.33 22.39 -4.87
C PHE A 122 4.33 22.31 -3.35
N LEU A 123 5.24 23.09 -2.74
CA LEU A 123 5.38 23.13 -1.29
C LEU A 123 4.27 23.99 -0.65
N VAL A 124 3.66 23.47 0.39
CA VAL A 124 2.69 24.18 1.25
C VAL A 124 3.28 24.23 2.65
N GLU A 125 3.37 25.43 3.20
CA GLU A 125 3.97 25.68 4.50
C GLU A 125 2.99 26.40 5.44
N ASP A 126 3.08 26.09 6.72
CA ASP A 126 2.43 26.78 7.83
C ASP A 126 3.19 26.51 9.13
N ALA A 127 2.67 26.91 10.27
CA ALA A 127 3.22 26.56 11.55
C ALA A 127 2.14 26.50 12.64
N ILE A 128 2.35 25.66 13.65
CA ILE A 128 1.67 25.75 14.94
C ILE A 128 2.41 26.77 15.78
N VAL A 129 1.70 27.75 16.29
CA VAL A 129 2.22 28.83 17.14
C VAL A 129 1.63 28.69 18.53
N PHE A 130 2.49 28.65 19.52
CA PHE A 130 2.15 28.55 20.94
C PHE A 130 2.16 29.92 21.59
N GLY A 131 1.37 30.13 22.66
CA GLY A 131 1.25 31.41 23.35
C GLY A 131 2.57 31.98 23.85
N ASN A 132 3.54 31.14 24.19
CA ASN A 132 4.90 31.51 24.57
C ASN A 132 5.80 31.96 23.39
N GLY A 133 5.27 31.98 22.15
CA GLY A 133 5.98 32.38 20.95
C GLY A 133 6.78 31.26 20.26
N GLN A 134 6.85 30.07 20.84
CA GLN A 134 7.47 28.93 20.17
C GLN A 134 6.64 28.49 18.96
N ARG A 135 7.30 27.84 18.00
CA ARG A 135 6.68 27.41 16.74
C ARG A 135 7.14 26.00 16.37
N VAL A 136 6.24 25.23 15.79
CA VAL A 136 6.55 23.97 15.10
C VAL A 136 6.13 24.14 13.65
N ALA A 137 7.05 23.89 12.71
CA ALA A 137 6.79 24.02 11.28
C ALA A 137 5.83 22.92 10.79
N LEU A 138 4.99 23.26 9.82
CA LEU A 138 4.15 22.34 9.10
C LEU A 138 4.50 22.44 7.61
N THR A 139 4.82 21.31 6.98
CA THR A 139 5.17 21.25 5.55
C THR A 139 4.43 20.13 4.87
N ALA A 140 4.01 20.33 3.62
CA ALA A 140 3.39 19.31 2.78
C ALA A 140 3.72 19.59 1.31
N TRP A 141 3.97 18.52 0.54
CA TRP A 141 4.12 18.60 -0.90
C TRP A 141 2.77 18.30 -1.56
N GLY A 142 2.08 19.35 -2.06
CA GLY A 142 0.83 19.21 -2.80
C GLY A 142 1.06 18.72 -4.21
N ARG A 143 0.29 17.73 -4.68
CA ARG A 143 0.32 17.22 -6.05
C ARG A 143 -1.09 17.14 -6.62
N ASN A 144 -1.33 17.78 -7.76
CA ASN A 144 -2.60 17.66 -8.47
C ASN A 144 -2.74 16.26 -9.07
N ALA A 145 -3.97 15.77 -9.13
CA ALA A 145 -4.29 14.45 -9.67
C ALA A 145 -5.61 14.47 -10.46
N VAL A 146 -5.82 13.46 -11.29
CA VAL A 146 -7.10 13.15 -11.93
C VAL A 146 -7.82 12.10 -11.09
N TYR A 147 -9.11 12.32 -10.78
CA TYR A 147 -9.87 11.45 -9.87
C TYR A 147 -10.93 10.63 -10.61
N HIS A 148 -10.90 9.32 -10.39
CA HIS A 148 -11.88 8.36 -10.86
C HIS A 148 -12.72 7.88 -9.68
N LYS A 149 -13.93 8.45 -9.51
CA LYS A 149 -14.80 8.18 -8.37
C LYS A 149 -16.25 8.13 -8.81
N LEU A 150 -16.99 7.11 -8.37
CA LEU A 150 -18.43 7.04 -8.50
C LEU A 150 -19.12 8.14 -7.70
N VAL A 151 -20.14 8.71 -8.24
CA VAL A 151 -21.06 9.63 -7.54
C VAL A 151 -22.38 8.92 -7.26
N ALA A 152 -23.11 9.37 -6.24
CA ALA A 152 -24.33 8.70 -5.78
C ALA A 152 -25.44 8.55 -6.84
N THR A 153 -25.35 9.29 -7.94
CA THR A 153 -26.30 9.24 -9.08
C THR A 153 -25.91 8.24 -10.15
N ASP A 154 -24.72 7.61 -10.06
CA ASP A 154 -24.27 6.67 -11.09
C ASP A 154 -25.10 5.39 -11.01
N SER A 155 -25.49 4.89 -12.18
CA SER A 155 -26.25 3.65 -12.31
C SER A 155 -25.36 2.40 -12.45
N THR A 156 -24.04 2.59 -12.56
CA THR A 156 -23.02 1.55 -12.70
C THR A 156 -22.23 1.40 -11.40
N TRP A 157 -21.59 0.25 -11.23
CA TRP A 157 -20.71 -0.02 -10.09
C TRP A 157 -19.23 0.30 -10.40
N TYR A 158 -18.94 0.81 -11.58
CA TYR A 158 -17.61 1.23 -12.04
C TYR A 158 -17.67 2.60 -12.73
N VAL A 159 -16.52 3.27 -12.78
CA VAL A 159 -16.28 4.51 -13.52
C VAL A 159 -15.75 4.17 -14.91
N PRO A 160 -16.42 4.57 -16.00
CA PRO A 160 -15.84 4.45 -17.34
C PRO A 160 -14.56 5.30 -17.46
N ILE A 161 -13.49 4.72 -18.00
CA ILE A 161 -12.25 5.45 -18.29
C ILE A 161 -12.38 6.14 -19.65
N ASP A 162 -12.08 7.45 -19.69
CA ASP A 162 -11.88 8.18 -20.94
C ASP A 162 -10.50 7.89 -21.51
N CYS A 163 -10.42 6.86 -22.35
CA CYS A 163 -9.19 6.41 -22.95
C CYS A 163 -8.61 7.37 -23.99
N GLU A 164 -9.46 8.22 -24.61
CA GLU A 164 -9.05 9.16 -25.65
C GLU A 164 -8.38 10.40 -25.06
N ASN A 165 -8.85 10.83 -23.88
CA ASN A 165 -8.36 12.03 -23.20
C ASN A 165 -7.60 11.69 -21.89
N TRP A 166 -6.87 10.58 -21.86
CA TRP A 166 -6.05 10.23 -20.71
C TRP A 166 -4.95 11.26 -20.46
N ASP A 167 -4.87 11.77 -19.24
CA ASP A 167 -3.91 12.82 -18.87
C ASP A 167 -2.58 12.22 -18.40
N HIS A 168 -1.58 12.20 -19.25
CA HIS A 168 -0.25 11.70 -18.93
C HIS A 168 0.62 12.67 -18.10
N THR A 169 0.09 13.84 -17.70
CA THR A 169 0.87 14.86 -16.96
C THR A 169 0.64 14.82 -15.45
N ARG A 170 -0.40 14.13 -15.02
CA ARG A 170 -0.81 14.02 -13.61
C ARG A 170 -1.08 12.58 -13.23
N PRO A 171 -0.83 12.20 -11.96
CA PRO A 171 -1.22 10.90 -11.45
C PRO A 171 -2.74 10.73 -11.47
N HIS A 172 -3.18 9.50 -11.63
CA HIS A 172 -4.58 9.12 -11.58
C HIS A 172 -4.92 8.43 -10.26
N ILE A 173 -5.92 8.95 -9.55
CA ILE A 173 -6.41 8.43 -8.28
C ILE A 173 -7.71 7.67 -8.53
N ILE A 174 -7.65 6.36 -8.39
CA ILE A 174 -8.76 5.44 -8.61
C ILE A 174 -9.43 5.14 -7.27
N LEU A 175 -10.57 5.79 -6.98
CA LEU A 175 -11.28 5.65 -5.70
C LEU A 175 -12.46 4.68 -5.77
N SER A 176 -12.83 4.23 -6.95
CA SER A 176 -13.88 3.23 -7.22
C SER A 176 -13.40 2.32 -8.34
N PRO A 177 -13.97 1.14 -8.54
CA PRO A 177 -13.66 0.33 -9.71
C PRO A 177 -13.73 1.17 -10.98
N ALA A 178 -12.71 1.13 -11.82
CA ALA A 178 -12.62 1.90 -13.06
C ALA A 178 -12.45 0.93 -14.24
N ALA A 179 -13.17 1.16 -15.34
CA ALA A 179 -13.23 0.22 -16.44
C ALA A 179 -12.84 0.82 -17.79
N VAL A 180 -11.97 0.13 -18.49
CA VAL A 180 -11.74 0.25 -19.93
C VAL A 180 -12.83 -0.55 -20.61
N LEU A 181 -13.75 0.14 -21.30
CA LEU A 181 -14.94 -0.49 -21.86
C LEU A 181 -14.67 -1.19 -23.19
N ASP A 182 -15.59 -2.07 -23.57
CA ASP A 182 -15.58 -2.82 -24.84
C ASP A 182 -15.20 -1.93 -26.04
N GLY A 183 -14.28 -2.41 -26.87
CA GLY A 183 -13.79 -1.71 -28.06
C GLY A 183 -12.80 -0.57 -27.79
N HIS A 184 -12.47 -0.24 -26.53
CA HIS A 184 -11.53 0.82 -26.20
C HIS A 184 -10.16 0.28 -25.80
N THR A 185 -9.15 1.11 -25.95
CA THR A 185 -7.77 0.83 -25.54
C THR A 185 -7.28 1.93 -24.59
N LEU A 186 -6.94 1.55 -23.36
CA LEU A 186 -6.19 2.42 -22.47
C LEU A 186 -4.70 2.25 -22.75
N THR A 187 -4.05 3.32 -23.17
CA THR A 187 -2.60 3.36 -23.32
C THR A 187 -1.97 4.19 -22.21
N LEU A 188 -1.18 3.53 -21.37
CA LEU A 188 -0.34 4.17 -20.36
C LEU A 188 1.08 4.24 -20.89
N ARG A 189 1.79 5.31 -20.56
CA ARG A 189 3.16 5.60 -21.02
C ARG A 189 4.14 5.64 -19.86
N ASP A 190 5.38 5.81 -20.17
CA ASP A 190 6.46 6.02 -19.22
C ASP A 190 6.12 7.10 -18.20
N GLY A 191 6.25 6.74 -16.92
CA GLY A 191 5.96 7.60 -15.79
C GLY A 191 4.48 7.84 -15.47
N ASP A 192 3.53 7.17 -16.14
CA ASP A 192 2.13 7.19 -15.72
C ASP A 192 1.97 6.47 -14.37
N GLU A 193 1.26 7.11 -13.44
CA GLU A 193 1.06 6.62 -12.09
C GLU A 193 -0.44 6.47 -11.78
N LEU A 194 -0.85 5.28 -11.36
CA LEU A 194 -2.21 4.98 -10.92
C LEU A 194 -2.19 4.58 -9.43
N TYR A 195 -2.84 5.38 -8.61
CA TYR A 195 -2.98 5.18 -7.17
C TYR A 195 -4.39 4.69 -6.84
N PHE A 196 -4.49 3.55 -6.22
CA PHE A 196 -5.77 2.90 -5.93
C PHE A 196 -6.17 3.04 -4.47
N GLY A 197 -7.40 3.48 -4.23
CA GLY A 197 -8.03 3.47 -2.91
C GLY A 197 -8.52 2.08 -2.51
N ASP A 198 -9.00 1.96 -1.27
CA ASP A 198 -9.58 0.74 -0.76
C ASP A 198 -10.78 0.28 -1.62
N GLY A 199 -10.80 -0.98 -1.99
CA GLY A 199 -11.81 -1.59 -2.87
C GLY A 199 -11.73 -1.19 -4.34
N ALA A 200 -10.84 -0.28 -4.74
CA ALA A 200 -10.64 0.11 -6.13
C ALA A 200 -9.95 -0.97 -6.95
N MET A 201 -10.20 -0.99 -8.25
CA MET A 201 -9.57 -1.88 -9.22
C MET A 201 -9.58 -1.28 -10.62
N LEU A 202 -8.70 -1.76 -11.48
CA LEU A 202 -8.73 -1.49 -12.92
C LEU A 202 -9.34 -2.69 -13.65
N ILE A 203 -10.41 -2.47 -14.39
CA ILE A 203 -11.10 -3.50 -15.17
C ILE A 203 -10.79 -3.27 -16.66
N VAL A 204 -10.36 -4.30 -17.34
CA VAL A 204 -10.24 -4.33 -18.80
C VAL A 204 -11.32 -5.27 -19.31
N ASP A 205 -12.40 -4.70 -19.84
CA ASP A 205 -13.61 -5.44 -20.23
C ASP A 205 -13.36 -6.37 -21.43
N SER A 206 -14.35 -7.19 -21.77
CA SER A 206 -14.33 -8.04 -22.96
C SER A 206 -14.02 -7.18 -24.19
N ASN A 207 -13.13 -7.65 -25.07
CA ASN A 207 -12.72 -6.91 -26.28
C ASN A 207 -12.16 -5.48 -26.01
N ALA A 208 -11.81 -5.16 -24.76
CA ALA A 208 -11.05 -3.98 -24.39
C ALA A 208 -9.56 -4.32 -24.26
N HIS A 209 -8.70 -3.30 -24.30
CA HIS A 209 -7.25 -3.48 -24.26
C HIS A 209 -6.58 -2.54 -23.27
N LEU A 210 -5.58 -3.06 -22.56
CA LEU A 210 -4.63 -2.29 -21.78
C LEU A 210 -3.24 -2.39 -22.42
N ARG A 211 -2.61 -1.24 -22.64
CA ARG A 211 -1.22 -1.14 -23.07
C ARG A 211 -0.47 -0.24 -22.09
N ALA A 212 0.14 -0.84 -21.09
CA ALA A 212 1.02 -0.15 -20.15
C ALA A 212 2.46 -0.29 -20.66
N LEU A 213 3.04 0.81 -21.13
CA LEU A 213 4.32 0.86 -21.86
C LEU A 213 5.24 1.86 -21.16
N GLY A 214 5.88 1.42 -20.09
CA GLY A 214 6.90 2.19 -19.39
C GLY A 214 8.29 2.04 -20.00
N THR A 215 9.28 2.57 -19.30
CA THR A 215 10.70 2.35 -19.54
C THR A 215 11.37 1.84 -18.26
N GLU A 216 12.62 1.42 -18.34
CA GLU A 216 13.40 1.00 -17.18
C GLU A 216 13.55 2.13 -16.16
N GLU A 217 13.78 3.37 -16.63
CA GLU A 217 13.98 4.54 -15.79
C GLU A 217 12.66 5.11 -15.24
N THR A 218 11.58 4.98 -16.02
CA THR A 218 10.26 5.51 -15.67
C THR A 218 9.15 4.47 -15.94
N PRO A 219 9.06 3.44 -15.10
CA PRO A 219 8.03 2.40 -15.23
C PRO A 219 6.62 2.97 -15.02
N VAL A 220 5.63 2.29 -15.59
CA VAL A 220 4.23 2.55 -15.24
C VAL A 220 3.96 2.03 -13.83
N LEU A 221 3.40 2.86 -12.95
CA LEU A 221 3.16 2.51 -11.56
C LEU A 221 1.68 2.21 -11.29
N PHE A 222 1.40 1.03 -10.72
CA PHE A 222 0.11 0.64 -10.15
C PHE A 222 0.31 0.35 -8.67
N THR A 223 -0.14 1.25 -7.81
CA THR A 223 0.14 1.18 -6.37
C THR A 223 -1.04 1.61 -5.52
N SER A 224 -0.95 1.43 -4.21
CA SER A 224 -1.96 1.90 -3.26
C SER A 224 -1.93 3.42 -3.12
N LEU A 225 -3.08 4.00 -2.76
CA LEU A 225 -3.18 5.45 -2.50
C LEU A 225 -2.47 5.87 -1.20
N ARG A 226 -2.33 4.96 -0.25
CA ARG A 226 -1.71 5.26 1.04
C ARG A 226 -0.21 5.00 0.99
N HIS A 227 0.57 6.09 1.15
CA HIS A 227 2.02 6.12 1.23
C HIS A 227 2.44 6.87 2.51
N ASP A 228 2.12 6.32 3.67
CA ASP A 228 2.41 6.94 4.96
C ASP A 228 3.09 5.92 5.89
N GLY A 229 4.39 5.77 5.74
CA GLY A 229 5.24 4.95 6.59
C GLY A 229 4.85 3.47 6.59
N TRP A 230 4.10 3.03 7.60
CA TRP A 230 3.67 1.63 7.70
C TRP A 230 2.88 1.12 6.48
N TYR A 231 2.11 1.98 5.81
CA TYR A 231 1.26 1.59 4.67
C TYR A 231 2.02 1.48 3.34
N ASP A 232 3.24 2.00 3.24
CA ASP A 232 4.04 1.93 2.00
C ASP A 232 4.30 0.49 1.54
N PHE A 233 4.32 -0.44 2.48
CA PHE A 233 4.65 -1.84 2.24
C PHE A 233 3.53 -2.80 2.63
N LEU A 234 2.33 -2.32 2.97
CA LEU A 234 1.23 -3.21 3.33
C LEU A 234 0.56 -3.80 2.09
N PRO A 235 0.40 -5.13 2.00
CA PRO A 235 -0.40 -5.77 0.97
C PRO A 235 -1.90 -5.55 1.21
N GLY A 236 -2.70 -5.73 0.17
CA GLY A 236 -4.16 -5.81 0.29
C GLY A 236 -4.88 -4.47 0.35
N GLN A 237 -4.25 -3.37 -0.08
CA GLN A 237 -4.83 -2.02 0.01
C GLN A 237 -5.78 -1.66 -1.14
N TRP A 238 -5.74 -2.39 -2.25
CA TRP A 238 -6.62 -2.25 -3.41
C TRP A 238 -6.84 -3.62 -4.05
N GLN A 239 -7.76 -3.75 -5.01
CA GLN A 239 -8.14 -5.09 -5.46
C GLN A 239 -7.14 -5.68 -6.47
N THR A 240 -7.16 -5.25 -7.74
CA THR A 240 -6.38 -5.90 -8.80
C THR A 240 -6.46 -5.15 -10.14
N ILE A 241 -5.60 -5.49 -11.07
CA ILE A 241 -5.82 -5.26 -12.51
C ILE A 241 -6.53 -6.51 -13.05
N TRP A 242 -7.75 -6.33 -13.54
CA TRP A 242 -8.63 -7.43 -13.92
C TRP A 242 -8.91 -7.45 -15.42
N PHE A 243 -8.35 -8.42 -16.12
CA PHE A 243 -8.67 -8.70 -17.52
C PHE A 243 -9.86 -9.65 -17.58
N TYR A 244 -10.99 -9.09 -18.03
CA TYR A 244 -12.24 -9.84 -18.11
C TYR A 244 -12.22 -10.85 -19.26
N ASN A 245 -13.26 -11.70 -19.35
CA ASN A 245 -13.34 -12.76 -20.33
C ASN A 245 -13.10 -12.23 -21.75
N TYR A 246 -12.23 -12.90 -22.51
CA TYR A 246 -11.91 -12.58 -23.91
C TYR A 246 -11.25 -11.21 -24.15
N SER A 247 -10.84 -10.49 -23.14
CA SER A 247 -9.94 -9.35 -23.29
C SER A 247 -8.60 -9.84 -23.88
N ALA A 248 -8.19 -9.34 -25.02
CA ALA A 248 -7.01 -9.83 -25.73
C ALA A 248 -6.11 -8.69 -26.21
N GLY A 249 -4.88 -8.99 -26.62
CA GLY A 249 -3.93 -7.98 -27.09
C GLY A 249 -3.43 -7.04 -25.98
N ASN A 250 -3.55 -7.47 -24.73
CA ASN A 250 -3.07 -6.71 -23.57
C ASN A 250 -1.55 -6.82 -23.44
N VAL A 251 -0.92 -5.70 -23.10
CA VAL A 251 0.52 -5.60 -22.90
C VAL A 251 0.80 -4.80 -21.62
N ILE A 252 1.67 -5.35 -20.77
CA ILE A 252 2.27 -4.63 -19.65
C ILE A 252 3.79 -4.79 -19.82
N ASP A 253 4.50 -3.69 -20.03
CA ASP A 253 5.94 -3.67 -20.23
C ASP A 253 6.56 -2.55 -19.38
N HIS A 254 7.61 -2.86 -18.63
CA HIS A 254 8.24 -1.94 -17.69
C HIS A 254 7.22 -1.30 -16.75
N ALA A 255 6.65 -2.10 -15.83
CA ALA A 255 5.70 -1.64 -14.83
C ALA A 255 6.07 -2.14 -13.43
N VAL A 256 5.54 -1.44 -12.43
CA VAL A 256 5.52 -1.90 -11.03
C VAL A 256 4.07 -2.03 -10.60
N VAL A 257 3.69 -3.21 -10.09
CA VAL A 257 2.35 -3.50 -9.56
C VAL A 257 2.51 -3.97 -8.12
N GLU A 258 1.98 -3.21 -7.16
CA GLU A 258 2.29 -3.44 -5.76
C GLU A 258 1.15 -3.13 -4.79
N ASN A 259 1.22 -3.72 -3.57
CA ASN A 259 0.36 -3.43 -2.42
C ASN A 259 -1.13 -3.80 -2.59
N GLY A 260 -1.47 -4.61 -3.58
CA GLY A 260 -2.85 -5.04 -3.85
C GLY A 260 -3.28 -6.32 -3.11
N VAL A 261 -4.53 -6.68 -3.27
CA VAL A 261 -5.05 -8.02 -2.93
C VAL A 261 -4.50 -9.00 -3.96
N GLY A 262 -4.76 -8.79 -5.25
CA GLY A 262 -4.15 -9.51 -6.34
C GLY A 262 -3.45 -8.53 -7.29
N GLY A 263 -2.31 -8.90 -7.84
CA GLY A 263 -1.63 -8.03 -8.80
C GLY A 263 -2.40 -8.00 -10.13
N ILE A 264 -2.33 -9.08 -10.89
CA ILE A 264 -2.92 -9.21 -12.22
C ILE A 264 -3.81 -10.44 -12.26
N ARG A 265 -5.06 -10.30 -12.69
CA ARG A 265 -6.02 -11.40 -12.85
C ARG A 265 -6.52 -11.49 -14.29
N CYS A 266 -6.28 -12.64 -14.93
CA CYS A 266 -6.67 -12.94 -16.29
C CYS A 266 -7.76 -14.00 -16.30
N TYR A 267 -8.94 -13.64 -16.81
CA TYR A 267 -10.13 -14.51 -16.86
C TYR A 267 -10.25 -15.29 -18.18
N PRO A 268 -11.19 -16.24 -18.29
CA PRO A 268 -11.24 -17.18 -19.40
C PRO A 268 -11.20 -16.53 -20.79
N GLY A 269 -10.26 -17.01 -21.61
CA GLY A 269 -10.06 -16.50 -22.97
C GLY A 269 -9.33 -15.16 -23.05
N SER A 270 -8.99 -14.51 -21.92
CA SER A 270 -8.17 -13.31 -21.95
C SER A 270 -6.71 -13.63 -22.33
N GLN A 271 -6.02 -12.64 -22.89
CA GLN A 271 -4.63 -12.76 -23.35
C GLN A 271 -3.80 -11.57 -22.83
N LEU A 272 -2.67 -11.88 -22.21
CA LEU A 272 -1.73 -10.89 -21.68
C LEU A 272 -0.30 -11.23 -22.04
N ALA A 273 0.44 -10.26 -22.57
CA ALA A 273 1.89 -10.25 -22.59
C ALA A 273 2.41 -9.32 -21.50
N VAL A 274 3.24 -9.82 -20.60
CA VAL A 274 3.84 -9.02 -19.53
C VAL A 274 5.35 -9.21 -19.55
N SER A 275 6.10 -8.08 -19.51
CA SER A 275 7.56 -8.09 -19.61
C SER A 275 8.19 -7.01 -18.75
N ASN A 276 9.46 -7.22 -18.34
CA ASN A 276 10.27 -6.25 -17.59
C ASN A 276 9.53 -5.61 -16.40
N THR A 277 8.71 -6.40 -15.71
CA THR A 277 7.72 -5.91 -14.75
C THR A 277 7.96 -6.53 -13.38
N VAL A 278 7.82 -5.70 -12.35
CA VAL A 278 7.86 -6.11 -10.96
C VAL A 278 6.43 -6.22 -10.43
N VAL A 279 6.08 -7.35 -9.83
CA VAL A 279 4.81 -7.56 -9.13
C VAL A 279 5.12 -7.98 -7.71
N ARG A 280 4.72 -7.19 -6.73
CA ARG A 280 5.12 -7.44 -5.35
C ARG A 280 4.04 -7.11 -4.33
N ASN A 281 4.19 -7.72 -3.15
CA ASN A 281 3.44 -7.36 -1.96
C ASN A 281 1.92 -7.49 -2.15
N MET A 282 1.48 -8.69 -2.61
CA MET A 282 0.06 -8.99 -2.81
C MET A 282 -0.47 -9.90 -1.72
N SER A 283 -1.59 -9.52 -1.09
CA SER A 283 -2.17 -10.31 0.00
C SER A 283 -2.79 -11.65 -0.44
N ASP A 284 -2.93 -11.86 -1.76
CA ASP A 284 -3.37 -13.10 -2.37
C ASP A 284 -2.33 -13.56 -3.41
N CYS A 285 -2.46 -13.24 -4.66
CA CYS A 285 -1.58 -13.75 -5.70
C CYS A 285 -1.00 -12.64 -6.58
N GLY A 286 0.27 -12.76 -6.96
CA GLY A 286 0.90 -11.82 -7.88
C GLY A 286 0.23 -11.84 -9.25
N ILE A 287 0.12 -13.03 -9.88
CA ILE A 287 -0.52 -13.21 -11.19
C ILE A 287 -1.43 -14.43 -11.14
N VAL A 288 -2.70 -14.26 -11.50
CA VAL A 288 -3.69 -15.33 -11.63
C VAL A 288 -4.10 -15.47 -13.09
N GLY A 289 -4.00 -16.68 -13.62
CA GLY A 289 -4.59 -17.05 -14.90
C GLY A 289 -5.71 -18.07 -14.68
N GLN A 290 -6.94 -17.73 -15.07
CA GLN A 290 -8.08 -18.63 -15.01
C GLN A 290 -8.52 -18.97 -16.44
N GLY A 291 -8.12 -20.11 -16.99
CA GLY A 291 -8.41 -20.47 -18.38
C GLY A 291 -7.93 -19.42 -19.40
N ALA A 292 -6.86 -18.71 -19.08
CA ALA A 292 -6.32 -17.58 -19.82
C ALA A 292 -5.04 -17.94 -20.59
N THR A 293 -4.54 -17.00 -21.39
CA THR A 293 -3.21 -17.08 -21.99
C THR A 293 -2.34 -15.97 -21.45
N VAL A 294 -1.24 -16.33 -20.78
CA VAL A 294 -0.27 -15.35 -20.26
C VAL A 294 1.13 -15.70 -20.74
N THR A 295 1.83 -14.71 -21.29
CA THR A 295 3.25 -14.81 -21.59
C THR A 295 4.04 -13.84 -20.73
N GLY A 296 5.00 -14.36 -19.96
CA GLY A 296 5.85 -13.59 -19.06
C GLY A 296 7.31 -13.58 -19.51
N ARG A 297 7.96 -12.42 -19.54
CA ARG A 297 9.36 -12.25 -19.88
C ARG A 297 10.03 -11.29 -18.92
N ASN A 298 11.15 -11.72 -18.30
CA ASN A 298 11.89 -10.89 -17.38
C ASN A 298 10.99 -10.27 -16.28
N LEU A 299 10.32 -11.12 -15.52
CA LEU A 299 9.45 -10.71 -14.40
C LEU A 299 10.13 -10.98 -13.07
N LEU A 300 9.96 -10.05 -12.13
CA LEU A 300 10.24 -10.26 -10.73
C LEU A 300 8.92 -10.25 -9.95
N VAL A 301 8.52 -11.41 -9.45
CA VAL A 301 7.30 -11.57 -8.64
C VAL A 301 7.70 -12.02 -7.25
N TYR A 302 7.46 -11.20 -6.24
CA TYR A 302 7.89 -11.50 -4.89
C TYR A 302 6.94 -10.99 -3.80
N ASP A 303 7.06 -11.55 -2.62
CA ASP A 303 6.28 -11.22 -1.42
C ASP A 303 4.77 -11.15 -1.68
N CYS A 304 4.31 -12.10 -2.46
CA CYS A 304 2.89 -12.38 -2.66
C CYS A 304 2.53 -13.66 -1.90
N LEU A 305 1.28 -13.80 -1.43
CA LEU A 305 0.87 -15.06 -0.77
C LEU A 305 1.11 -16.25 -1.70
N ALA A 306 0.81 -16.11 -3.01
CA ALA A 306 1.31 -16.96 -4.10
C ALA A 306 1.87 -16.07 -5.23
N GLY A 307 2.94 -16.52 -5.90
CA GLY A 307 3.53 -15.75 -7.02
C GLY A 307 2.69 -15.84 -8.29
N PHE A 308 2.42 -17.07 -8.73
CA PHE A 308 1.59 -17.35 -9.89
C PHE A 308 0.62 -18.52 -9.62
N THR A 309 -0.63 -18.34 -10.03
CA THR A 309 -1.67 -19.38 -9.90
C THR A 309 -2.40 -19.56 -11.24
N ALA A 310 -2.34 -20.77 -11.79
CA ALA A 310 -3.21 -21.22 -12.87
C ALA A 310 -4.44 -21.92 -12.29
N LEU A 311 -5.64 -21.52 -12.71
CA LEU A 311 -6.92 -22.11 -12.34
C LEU A 311 -7.70 -22.49 -13.61
N MET A 312 -8.41 -23.61 -13.60
CA MET A 312 -9.18 -24.07 -14.76
C MET A 312 -8.35 -24.17 -16.06
N GLY A 313 -7.09 -24.57 -15.93
CA GLY A 313 -6.20 -24.70 -17.08
C GLY A 313 -5.77 -23.37 -17.71
N GLY A 314 -5.59 -23.37 -19.04
CA GLY A 314 -5.09 -22.23 -19.80
C GLY A 314 -3.75 -22.49 -20.49
N SER A 315 -3.05 -21.42 -20.90
CA SER A 315 -1.75 -21.51 -21.56
C SER A 315 -0.77 -20.44 -21.01
N TYR A 316 0.32 -20.88 -20.42
CA TYR A 316 1.28 -20.04 -19.71
C TYR A 316 2.71 -20.30 -20.19
N ASP A 317 3.45 -19.23 -20.49
CA ASP A 317 4.85 -19.33 -20.96
C ASP A 317 5.67 -18.23 -20.26
N PHE A 318 6.51 -18.62 -19.30
CA PHE A 318 7.39 -17.72 -18.57
C PHE A 318 8.85 -17.99 -18.90
N ARG A 319 9.63 -16.92 -19.16
CA ARG A 319 11.06 -17.00 -19.46
C ARG A 319 11.86 -15.93 -18.78
N GLY A 320 12.97 -16.32 -18.16
CA GLY A 320 13.84 -15.39 -17.44
C GLY A 320 13.11 -14.66 -16.32
N CYS A 321 12.25 -15.38 -15.58
CA CYS A 321 11.43 -14.80 -14.52
C CYS A 321 11.89 -15.30 -13.15
N THR A 322 11.82 -14.46 -12.15
CA THR A 322 12.02 -14.82 -10.75
C THR A 322 10.70 -14.75 -10.01
N PHE A 323 10.28 -15.86 -9.43
CA PHE A 323 9.18 -15.99 -8.50
C PHE A 323 9.78 -16.32 -7.13
N ALA A 324 9.94 -15.29 -6.27
CA ALA A 324 10.54 -15.42 -4.96
C ALA A 324 9.49 -15.18 -3.86
N ASN A 325 9.43 -16.06 -2.86
CA ASN A 325 8.39 -15.94 -1.85
C ASN A 325 8.93 -16.08 -0.43
N TYR A 326 9.19 -14.93 0.17
CA TYR A 326 9.57 -14.77 1.57
C TYR A 326 8.47 -14.11 2.40
N TRP A 327 7.22 -14.28 1.99
CA TRP A 327 6.01 -13.74 2.63
C TRP A 327 6.06 -13.80 4.15
N SER A 328 5.98 -12.67 4.82
CA SER A 328 6.12 -12.51 6.26
C SER A 328 4.91 -11.90 6.98
N TYR A 329 3.92 -11.38 6.26
CA TYR A 329 2.75 -10.69 6.84
C TYR A 329 1.76 -11.64 7.53
N SER A 330 1.73 -12.91 7.14
CA SER A 330 0.90 -13.93 7.74
C SER A 330 1.49 -15.33 7.53
N SER A 331 0.92 -16.33 8.18
CA SER A 331 1.30 -17.73 7.89
C SER A 331 0.97 -18.08 6.45
N ARG A 332 1.98 -18.32 5.65
CA ARG A 332 1.85 -18.83 4.29
C ARG A 332 1.23 -20.23 4.31
N LYS A 333 0.30 -20.51 3.42
CA LYS A 333 -0.43 -21.82 3.36
C LYS A 333 -0.43 -22.42 1.96
N ILE A 334 0.27 -21.79 1.01
CA ILE A 334 0.28 -22.17 -0.38
C ILE A 334 1.68 -21.97 -0.95
N GLU A 335 2.04 -22.72 -1.95
CA GLU A 335 3.29 -22.68 -2.68
C GLU A 335 3.38 -21.42 -3.56
N THR A 336 4.59 -21.07 -3.98
CA THR A 336 4.84 -19.90 -4.86
C THR A 336 4.15 -20.05 -6.21
N ILE A 337 4.15 -21.27 -6.78
CA ILE A 337 3.49 -21.57 -8.05
C ILE A 337 2.40 -22.62 -7.79
N VAL A 338 1.20 -22.33 -8.26
CA VAL A 338 0.07 -23.27 -8.24
C VAL A 338 -0.39 -23.53 -9.66
N LEU A 339 -0.34 -24.77 -10.08
CA LEU A 339 -0.85 -25.20 -11.38
C LEU A 339 -2.05 -26.12 -11.18
N SER A 340 -3.21 -25.66 -11.61
CA SER A 340 -4.48 -26.40 -11.48
C SER A 340 -5.25 -26.38 -12.78
N ASN A 341 -5.70 -27.54 -13.22
CA ASN A 341 -6.66 -27.70 -14.32
C ASN A 341 -8.11 -27.69 -13.83
N ASN A 342 -8.32 -27.27 -12.56
CA ASN A 342 -9.65 -27.17 -11.95
C ASN A 342 -9.74 -25.99 -11.01
N MET A 343 -10.96 -25.66 -10.61
CA MET A 343 -11.26 -24.78 -9.47
C MET A 343 -12.63 -25.13 -8.90
N ILE A 344 -12.88 -24.72 -7.67
CA ILE A 344 -14.17 -24.88 -7.00
C ILE A 344 -14.96 -23.58 -7.13
N VAL A 345 -16.15 -23.66 -7.71
CA VAL A 345 -17.11 -22.55 -7.80
C VAL A 345 -18.45 -23.04 -7.23
N ASP A 346 -18.96 -22.37 -6.22
CA ASP A 346 -20.22 -22.72 -5.56
C ASP A 346 -20.33 -24.21 -5.20
N GLU A 347 -19.28 -24.73 -4.53
CA GLU A 347 -19.13 -26.14 -4.15
C GLU A 347 -19.02 -27.11 -5.34
N THR A 348 -19.01 -26.64 -6.57
CA THR A 348 -18.86 -27.42 -7.78
C THR A 348 -17.43 -27.38 -8.30
N VAL A 349 -16.82 -28.54 -8.52
CA VAL A 349 -15.51 -28.63 -9.17
C VAL A 349 -15.69 -28.41 -10.67
N THR A 350 -15.06 -27.36 -11.19
CA THR A 350 -15.06 -27.04 -12.62
C THR A 350 -13.65 -27.24 -13.17
N GLY A 351 -13.51 -28.00 -14.25
CA GLY A 351 -12.24 -28.27 -14.91
C GLY A 351 -12.05 -27.54 -16.22
N GLY A 352 -10.80 -27.42 -16.64
CA GLY A 352 -10.40 -26.88 -17.95
C GLY A 352 -8.97 -27.31 -18.28
N ASP A 353 -8.68 -27.45 -19.57
CA ASP A 353 -7.40 -27.99 -20.05
C ASP A 353 -6.25 -27.01 -19.72
N LEU A 354 -5.27 -27.45 -18.95
CA LEU A 354 -3.96 -26.79 -18.88
C LEU A 354 -3.15 -27.21 -20.11
N LEU A 355 -3.27 -26.43 -21.17
CA LEU A 355 -2.65 -26.73 -22.47
C LEU A 355 -1.13 -26.57 -22.43
N LYS A 356 -0.65 -25.68 -21.58
CA LYS A 356 0.77 -25.34 -21.39
C LYS A 356 1.01 -24.60 -20.10
N ALA A 357 2.07 -24.96 -19.37
CA ALA A 357 2.64 -24.14 -18.29
C ALA A 357 4.15 -24.34 -18.28
N ASP A 358 4.85 -23.59 -19.12
CA ASP A 358 6.31 -23.68 -19.28
C ASP A 358 7.02 -22.56 -18.51
N PHE A 359 8.00 -22.94 -17.70
CA PHE A 359 8.92 -22.04 -17.00
C PHE A 359 10.35 -22.34 -17.47
N ARG A 360 10.91 -21.42 -18.25
CA ARG A 360 12.24 -21.56 -18.84
C ARG A 360 13.17 -20.48 -18.32
N ASP A 361 14.39 -20.87 -17.94
CA ASP A 361 15.39 -19.98 -17.40
C ASP A 361 14.85 -19.15 -16.21
N CYS A 362 14.01 -19.77 -15.36
CA CYS A 362 13.34 -19.13 -14.25
C CYS A 362 13.93 -19.53 -12.90
N ILE A 363 13.73 -18.67 -11.89
CA ILE A 363 13.98 -18.99 -10.49
C ILE A 363 12.63 -19.06 -9.79
N ILE A 364 12.32 -20.20 -9.15
CA ILE A 364 11.13 -20.43 -8.34
C ILE A 364 11.61 -20.84 -6.95
N TRP A 365 11.58 -19.90 -6.01
CA TRP A 365 12.20 -20.08 -4.71
C TRP A 365 11.39 -19.43 -3.58
N GLY A 366 11.55 -19.96 -2.37
CA GLY A 366 10.86 -19.44 -1.20
C GLY A 366 11.15 -20.21 0.08
N THR A 367 10.30 -20.02 1.07
CA THR A 367 10.49 -20.62 2.40
C THR A 367 10.04 -22.04 2.55
N TYR A 368 9.24 -22.58 1.62
CA TYR A 368 8.79 -23.98 1.64
C TYR A 368 9.86 -24.94 1.09
N GLN A 369 9.74 -26.22 1.40
CA GLN A 369 10.63 -27.25 0.85
C GLN A 369 10.34 -27.54 -0.62
N LYS A 370 9.10 -27.30 -1.05
CA LYS A 370 8.65 -27.34 -2.45
C LYS A 370 7.85 -26.11 -2.72
N GLU A 371 8.09 -25.46 -3.85
CA GLU A 371 7.45 -24.21 -4.21
C GLU A 371 6.52 -24.33 -5.42
N VAL A 372 6.21 -25.54 -5.82
CA VAL A 372 5.23 -25.84 -6.88
C VAL A 372 4.19 -26.82 -6.37
N LEU A 373 2.92 -26.40 -6.39
CA LEU A 373 1.73 -27.21 -6.12
C LEU A 373 1.04 -27.58 -7.41
N LEU A 374 0.70 -28.84 -7.55
CA LEU A 374 -0.08 -29.36 -8.67
C LEU A 374 -1.45 -29.86 -8.19
N SER A 375 -2.50 -29.41 -8.86
CA SER A 375 -3.87 -29.86 -8.57
C SER A 375 -4.52 -30.34 -9.87
N GLU A 376 -4.72 -31.66 -10.01
CA GLU A 376 -5.21 -32.30 -11.23
C GLU A 376 -6.61 -32.87 -11.03
N LEU A 377 -7.48 -32.53 -11.96
CA LEU A 377 -8.79 -33.18 -12.15
C LEU A 377 -8.72 -34.10 -13.37
N GLU A 378 -9.08 -35.36 -13.18
CA GLU A 378 -9.11 -36.36 -14.25
C GLU A 378 -10.08 -35.93 -15.38
N GLY A 379 -9.68 -36.21 -16.62
CA GLY A 379 -10.47 -35.88 -17.80
C GLY A 379 -10.11 -34.56 -18.47
N TYR A 380 -9.22 -33.79 -17.91
CA TYR A 380 -8.68 -32.55 -18.50
C TYR A 380 -7.16 -32.64 -18.64
N ALA A 381 -6.62 -32.01 -19.68
CA ALA A 381 -5.17 -31.94 -19.87
C ALA A 381 -4.45 -31.24 -18.72
N MET A 382 -3.25 -31.76 -18.39
CA MET A 382 -2.36 -31.18 -17.39
C MET A 382 -0.93 -31.12 -17.94
N ASN A 383 -0.68 -30.21 -18.89
CA ASN A 383 0.61 -30.10 -19.58
C ASN A 383 1.42 -28.98 -18.96
N TYR A 384 2.51 -29.30 -18.27
CA TYR A 384 3.41 -28.35 -17.65
C TYR A 384 4.87 -28.82 -17.74
N ASN A 385 5.79 -27.80 -17.67
CA ASN A 385 7.21 -28.06 -17.50
C ASN A 385 7.83 -26.88 -16.72
N VAL A 386 8.15 -27.14 -15.46
CA VAL A 386 8.73 -26.12 -14.57
C VAL A 386 10.26 -26.19 -14.51
N ASP A 387 10.87 -27.24 -15.06
CA ASP A 387 12.32 -27.52 -14.96
C ASP A 387 13.08 -27.20 -16.26
N LEU A 388 12.59 -26.33 -17.13
CA LEU A 388 13.25 -25.98 -18.38
C LEU A 388 14.45 -25.04 -18.12
N HIS A 389 15.59 -25.62 -17.74
CA HIS A 389 16.80 -24.89 -17.36
C HIS A 389 16.49 -23.84 -16.25
N SER A 390 15.68 -24.24 -15.25
CA SER A 390 15.19 -23.37 -14.19
C SER A 390 15.60 -23.90 -12.82
N ILE A 391 15.94 -23.01 -11.88
CA ILE A 391 16.11 -23.36 -10.48
C ILE A 391 14.73 -23.36 -9.81
N VAL A 392 14.33 -24.56 -9.34
CA VAL A 392 13.02 -24.76 -8.71
C VAL A 392 13.21 -25.44 -7.37
N LYS A 393 12.82 -24.80 -6.28
CA LYS A 393 12.91 -25.39 -4.96
C LYS A 393 12.05 -26.62 -4.81
N GLY A 394 12.69 -27.75 -4.57
CA GLY A 394 12.06 -29.08 -4.55
C GLY A 394 11.84 -29.70 -5.94
N GLY A 395 12.36 -29.11 -7.01
CA GLY A 395 12.42 -29.60 -8.38
C GLY A 395 13.70 -30.38 -8.69
N THR A 396 13.98 -30.57 -9.98
CA THR A 396 15.17 -31.32 -10.46
C THR A 396 16.47 -30.56 -10.19
N TRP A 397 16.48 -29.25 -10.44
CA TRP A 397 17.58 -28.35 -10.08
C TRP A 397 17.12 -27.48 -8.90
N SER A 398 17.54 -27.84 -7.70
CA SER A 398 17.10 -27.25 -6.44
C SER A 398 18.27 -26.79 -5.58
N GLU A 399 19.14 -25.98 -6.19
CA GLU A 399 20.22 -25.28 -5.50
C GLU A 399 19.75 -23.90 -5.04
N ASP A 400 20.30 -23.40 -3.92
CA ASP A 400 19.97 -22.06 -3.43
C ASP A 400 20.41 -21.00 -4.46
N PRO A 401 19.53 -20.13 -4.94
CA PRO A 401 19.89 -19.09 -5.91
C PRO A 401 20.80 -18.02 -5.33
N LEU A 402 21.07 -18.01 -4.02
CA LEU A 402 21.91 -17.05 -3.32
C LEU A 402 21.51 -15.60 -3.61
N PHE A 403 20.26 -15.25 -3.31
CA PHE A 403 19.84 -13.85 -3.31
C PHE A 403 20.64 -13.04 -2.29
N THR A 404 20.93 -11.78 -2.58
CA THR A 404 21.77 -10.91 -1.76
C THR A 404 21.16 -10.67 -0.38
N ASN A 405 19.91 -10.17 -0.32
CA ASN A 405 19.18 -9.97 0.93
C ASN A 405 17.66 -9.98 0.72
N PRO A 406 17.05 -11.16 0.57
CA PRO A 406 15.61 -11.25 0.29
C PRO A 406 14.71 -10.81 1.45
N GLN A 407 15.26 -10.58 2.64
CA GLN A 407 14.53 -10.03 3.79
C GLN A 407 14.34 -8.51 3.70
N GLU A 408 15.10 -7.84 2.86
CA GLU A 408 15.05 -6.41 2.57
C GLU A 408 14.78 -6.17 1.06
N ASP A 409 14.04 -7.06 0.42
CA ASP A 409 13.61 -6.99 -0.97
C ASP A 409 14.76 -6.96 -2.01
N ASP A 410 15.98 -7.30 -1.61
CA ASP A 410 17.12 -7.41 -2.54
C ASP A 410 17.26 -8.83 -3.09
N TYR A 411 16.66 -9.04 -4.25
CA TYR A 411 16.69 -10.28 -5.01
C TYR A 411 17.80 -10.33 -6.07
N THR A 412 18.77 -9.43 -6.03
CA THR A 412 20.00 -9.54 -6.83
C THR A 412 20.77 -10.81 -6.44
N LEU A 413 21.50 -11.38 -7.38
CA LEU A 413 22.26 -12.60 -7.15
C LEU A 413 23.67 -12.28 -6.65
N GLN A 414 24.16 -13.06 -5.67
CA GLN A 414 25.55 -13.01 -5.23
C GLN A 414 26.48 -13.51 -6.35
N GLU A 415 27.76 -13.14 -6.30
CA GLU A 415 28.75 -13.43 -7.34
C GLU A 415 28.91 -14.93 -7.66
N ASP A 416 28.77 -15.78 -6.66
CA ASP A 416 28.89 -17.24 -6.76
C ASP A 416 27.55 -17.96 -6.95
N SER A 417 26.50 -17.24 -7.26
CA SER A 417 25.17 -17.80 -7.47
C SER A 417 25.12 -18.81 -8.61
N PRO A 418 24.54 -20.02 -8.36
CA PRO A 418 24.29 -20.99 -9.42
C PRO A 418 23.24 -20.52 -10.43
N ALA A 419 22.47 -19.48 -10.11
CA ALA A 419 21.41 -18.88 -10.93
C ALA A 419 21.94 -17.79 -11.88
N THR A 420 23.25 -17.58 -11.98
CA THR A 420 23.83 -16.55 -12.86
C THR A 420 23.33 -16.73 -14.31
N GLY A 421 22.70 -15.69 -14.86
CA GLY A 421 22.18 -15.66 -16.23
C GLY A 421 20.76 -16.23 -16.39
N ILE A 422 20.11 -16.68 -15.31
CA ILE A 422 18.70 -17.06 -15.32
C ILE A 422 17.90 -16.17 -14.35
N GLY A 423 16.57 -16.23 -14.41
CA GLY A 423 15.69 -15.38 -13.63
C GLY A 423 15.63 -13.93 -14.14
N TYR A 424 15.07 -13.07 -13.31
CA TYR A 424 14.95 -11.63 -13.61
C TYR A 424 16.33 -10.98 -13.73
N GLN A 425 16.50 -10.21 -14.78
CA GLN A 425 17.73 -9.44 -15.01
C GLN A 425 17.51 -8.02 -14.49
N PHE A 426 18.19 -7.69 -13.41
CA PHE A 426 18.16 -6.35 -12.84
C PHE A 426 18.83 -5.35 -13.79
N PRO A 427 18.34 -4.10 -13.82
CA PRO A 427 19.02 -3.02 -14.50
C PRO A 427 20.50 -2.93 -14.10
N ALA A 428 21.37 -2.63 -15.05
CA ALA A 428 22.77 -2.40 -14.73
C ALA A 428 22.87 -1.16 -13.83
N THR A 429 23.39 -1.33 -12.61
CA THR A 429 23.74 -0.17 -11.77
C THR A 429 24.90 0.59 -12.41
N GLU A 430 24.67 1.85 -12.81
CA GLU A 430 25.74 2.76 -13.27
C GLU A 430 26.74 3.10 -12.15
#